data_bc7c2e836cecd1cd61c568b9f4c98031
#
_entry.id   bc7c2e836cecd1cd61c568b9f4c98031
#
_cell.length_a   1.000
_cell.length_b   1.000
_cell.length_c   1.000
_cell.angle_alpha   90.00
_cell.angle_beta   90.00
_cell.angle_gamma   90.00
#
_symmetry.space_group_name_H-M   'P 1'
#
loop_
_entity.id
_entity.type
_entity.pdbx_description
1 polymer ?
#
loop_
_entity_poly.entity_id
_entity_poly.type
_entity_poly.pdbx_seq_one_letter_code
_entity_poly.pdbx_strand_id
1 'polypeptide(L)'
;RIRKAIQDAYKAGMLGRQIFGSSYNFDLHVMEGAGAFVCGEETAMIASIEGRRGMPSPKPPFPTQRGLWGKPTVINNVETLSNIPLVLAAGLDQYRSLGTHESPGTKTFAVTGHVANTGLIEMPFGSTLREIVFHVAGGMTSDDGKPMNDGFKAVQIGGPSGGCLTRDHLDLPLDFDSLKQVGAMIGSGGLVVMNKNTCMVSVARFFMRFTQEESCGKCVLCREGTKQMLSLLDDIIEGRATEETLTILEDLAIAVQKGSLCGLGKTAPNPVLSTLRYFRDEYEAHVKHKYCPTGKCKKLTKFWIDENLCRGCTLCVTKCAIGAIIGEKGQPHKIDQMLCRKCGACIEVCKFQAIKGGKS
;
A
#
# COMPACT_ATOMS: atom_id res chain seq x y z
N ARG A 1 -7.51 14.18 22.59
CA ARG A 1 -8.69 13.38 23.00
C ARG A 1 -8.32 12.40 24.10
N ILE A 2 -7.32 11.53 23.96
CA ILE A 2 -6.92 10.52 24.97
C ILE A 2 -6.57 11.18 26.31
N ARG A 3 -5.73 12.23 26.32
CA ARG A 3 -5.38 12.95 27.56
C ARG A 3 -6.61 13.50 28.32
N LYS A 4 -7.61 14.01 27.58
CA LYS A 4 -8.86 14.47 28.19
C LYS A 4 -9.63 13.29 28.81
N ALA A 5 -9.78 12.17 28.08
CA ALA A 5 -10.46 10.99 28.60
C ALA A 5 -9.78 10.44 29.86
N ILE A 6 -8.44 10.42 29.91
CA ILE A 6 -7.69 10.03 31.10
C ILE A 6 -7.97 10.99 32.27
N GLN A 7 -7.96 12.31 32.04
CA GLN A 7 -8.27 13.30 33.06
C GLN A 7 -9.71 13.14 33.61
N ASP A 8 -10.66 12.89 32.71
CA ASP A 8 -12.05 12.66 33.08
C ASP A 8 -12.21 11.37 33.93
N ALA A 9 -11.47 10.30 33.56
CA ALA A 9 -11.45 9.05 34.33
C ALA A 9 -10.83 9.21 35.72
N TYR A 10 -9.75 10.00 35.86
CA TYR A 10 -9.22 10.35 37.19
C TYR A 10 -10.24 11.12 38.04
N LYS A 11 -10.93 12.12 37.48
CA LYS A 11 -11.97 12.87 38.16
C LYS A 11 -13.14 11.99 38.61
N ALA A 12 -13.47 10.96 37.83
CA ALA A 12 -14.54 10.03 38.13
C ALA A 12 -14.12 8.90 39.10
N GLY A 13 -12.87 8.91 39.61
CA GLY A 13 -12.36 7.86 40.51
C GLY A 13 -12.13 6.51 39.82
N MET A 14 -12.03 6.49 38.47
CA MET A 14 -11.79 5.30 37.70
C MET A 14 -10.29 5.03 37.43
N LEU A 15 -9.44 6.01 37.75
CA LEU A 15 -7.99 5.93 37.72
C LEU A 15 -7.39 6.52 38.98
N GLY A 16 -6.15 6.17 39.31
CA GLY A 16 -5.40 6.64 40.44
C GLY A 16 -5.41 5.64 41.60
N ARG A 17 -5.63 6.13 42.79
CA ARG A 17 -5.62 5.32 44.03
C ARG A 17 -7.03 4.97 44.49
N GLN A 18 -7.17 3.78 45.08
CA GLN A 18 -8.42 3.30 45.69
C GLN A 18 -9.63 3.38 44.73
N ILE A 19 -9.43 2.89 43.49
CA ILE A 19 -10.43 2.94 42.43
C ILE A 19 -11.76 2.33 42.95
N PHE A 20 -12.84 3.09 42.86
CA PHE A 20 -14.16 2.73 43.39
C PHE A 20 -14.14 2.31 44.88
N GLY A 21 -13.23 2.88 45.68
CA GLY A 21 -13.10 2.55 47.11
C GLY A 21 -12.42 1.20 47.40
N SER A 22 -11.89 0.53 46.38
CA SER A 22 -11.14 -0.72 46.52
C SER A 22 -9.68 -0.47 46.91
N SER A 23 -8.90 -1.55 47.14
CA SER A 23 -7.44 -1.45 47.31
C SER A 23 -6.67 -1.35 45.97
N TYR A 24 -7.38 -1.36 44.86
CA TYR A 24 -6.78 -1.33 43.52
C TYR A 24 -6.33 0.08 43.12
N ASN A 25 -5.10 0.17 42.60
CA ASN A 25 -4.53 1.43 42.12
C ASN A 25 -4.06 1.21 40.68
N PHE A 26 -4.37 2.17 39.81
CA PHE A 26 -3.94 2.10 38.43
C PHE A 26 -3.78 3.50 37.85
N ASP A 27 -2.64 3.74 37.20
CA ASP A 27 -2.31 4.99 36.54
C ASP A 27 -2.07 4.78 35.04
N LEU A 28 -2.51 5.74 34.25
CA LEU A 28 -2.29 5.77 32.81
C LEU A 28 -1.39 6.94 32.41
N HIS A 29 -0.35 6.65 31.62
CA HIS A 29 0.57 7.65 31.08
C HIS A 29 0.53 7.64 29.56
N VAL A 30 0.55 8.83 28.93
CA VAL A 30 0.64 9.00 27.49
C VAL A 30 2.07 9.34 27.13
N MET A 31 2.70 8.47 26.33
CA MET A 31 4.00 8.73 25.72
C MET A 31 3.81 9.04 24.24
N GLU A 32 4.36 10.15 23.78
CA GLU A 32 4.33 10.56 22.38
C GLU A 32 5.68 10.24 21.72
N GLY A 33 5.64 9.45 20.65
CA GLY A 33 6.80 9.20 19.80
C GLY A 33 6.89 10.19 18.64
N ALA A 34 7.96 10.11 17.86
CA ALA A 34 8.19 10.94 16.68
C ALA A 34 7.42 10.47 15.42
N GLY A 35 6.54 9.46 15.53
CA GLY A 35 5.73 8.95 14.42
C GLY A 35 6.46 7.98 13.50
N ALA A 36 7.62 7.44 13.87
CA ALA A 36 8.32 6.44 13.08
C ALA A 36 7.53 5.11 13.04
N PHE A 37 7.25 4.61 11.85
CA PHE A 37 6.47 3.38 11.65
C PHE A 37 7.10 2.16 12.34
N VAL A 38 8.44 2.08 12.33
CA VAL A 38 9.19 0.99 12.98
C VAL A 38 8.93 0.92 14.49
N CYS A 39 8.56 2.02 15.15
CA CYS A 39 8.21 2.05 16.57
C CYS A 39 6.85 1.38 16.88
N GLY A 40 6.11 0.91 15.87
CA GLY A 40 5.01 -0.03 16.04
C GLY A 40 5.45 -1.45 16.40
N GLU A 41 6.72 -1.80 16.15
CA GLU A 41 7.30 -3.06 16.64
C GLU A 41 7.57 -2.93 18.15
N GLU A 42 7.19 -3.95 18.93
CA GLU A 42 7.11 -3.88 20.39
C GLU A 42 8.42 -3.51 21.09
N THR A 43 9.56 -4.06 20.62
CA THR A 43 10.87 -3.77 21.24
C THR A 43 11.42 -2.39 20.80
N ALA A 44 11.09 -1.95 19.60
CA ALA A 44 11.40 -0.60 19.13
C ALA A 44 10.58 0.46 19.87
N MET A 45 9.29 0.17 20.16
CA MET A 45 8.43 1.01 20.96
C MET A 45 8.97 1.17 22.39
N ILE A 46 9.36 0.07 23.03
CA ILE A 46 9.99 0.09 24.36
C ILE A 46 11.26 0.95 24.33
N ALA A 47 12.15 0.74 23.36
CA ALA A 47 13.36 1.53 23.24
C ALA A 47 13.07 3.03 23.07
N SER A 48 12.05 3.39 22.30
CA SER A 48 11.60 4.77 22.12
C SER A 48 11.06 5.39 23.41
N ILE A 49 10.25 4.66 24.19
CA ILE A 49 9.73 5.12 25.49
C ILE A 49 10.88 5.36 26.48
N GLU A 50 11.90 4.51 26.44
CA GLU A 50 13.11 4.65 27.28
C GLU A 50 14.07 5.75 26.83
N GLY A 51 13.72 6.54 25.80
CA GLY A 51 14.57 7.59 25.24
C GLY A 51 15.75 7.09 24.40
N ARG A 52 15.75 5.81 24.05
CA ARG A 52 16.72 5.20 23.15
C ARG A 52 16.23 5.25 21.70
N ARG A 53 17.15 5.02 20.74
CA ARG A 53 16.77 4.92 19.34
C ARG A 53 15.78 3.77 19.13
N GLY A 54 14.65 4.04 18.48
CA GLY A 54 13.58 3.08 18.20
C GLY A 54 14.00 2.01 17.20
N MET A 55 14.83 1.08 17.65
CA MET A 55 15.32 -0.05 16.86
C MET A 55 14.86 -1.36 17.49
N PRO A 56 14.34 -2.31 16.67
CA PRO A 56 13.98 -3.64 17.14
C PRO A 56 15.16 -4.41 17.75
N SER A 57 14.87 -5.22 18.77
CA SER A 57 15.82 -6.13 19.40
C SER A 57 15.50 -7.59 19.07
N PRO A 58 16.51 -8.49 19.00
CA PRO A 58 16.30 -9.91 18.87
C PRO A 58 15.50 -10.47 20.07
N LYS A 59 14.76 -11.52 19.84
CA LYS A 59 14.06 -12.31 20.86
C LYS A 59 14.66 -13.72 20.87
N PRO A 60 14.84 -14.36 22.00
CA PRO A 60 14.67 -13.94 23.40
C PRO A 60 15.70 -12.89 23.87
N PRO A 61 15.44 -12.12 24.96
CA PRO A 61 14.26 -12.20 25.82
C PRO A 61 13.02 -11.55 25.18
N PHE A 62 11.84 -12.08 25.49
CA PHE A 62 10.57 -11.47 25.12
C PHE A 62 10.23 -10.32 26.08
N PRO A 63 9.41 -9.34 25.68
CA PRO A 63 8.99 -8.25 26.56
C PRO A 63 8.36 -8.72 27.87
N THR A 64 7.64 -9.84 27.86
CA THR A 64 7.08 -10.47 29.06
C THR A 64 8.12 -10.97 30.06
N GLN A 65 9.35 -11.19 29.60
CA GLN A 65 10.47 -11.57 30.45
C GLN A 65 11.31 -10.35 30.84
N ARG A 66 11.59 -9.46 29.88
CA ARG A 66 12.41 -8.26 30.05
C ARG A 66 11.98 -7.18 29.04
N GLY A 67 11.04 -6.34 29.44
CA GLY A 67 10.51 -5.25 28.63
C GLY A 67 10.94 -3.88 29.11
N LEU A 68 9.98 -2.99 29.32
CA LEU A 68 10.17 -1.58 29.69
C LEU A 68 10.96 -1.47 31.01
N TRP A 69 12.06 -0.71 31.00
CA TRP A 69 13.02 -0.56 32.11
C TRP A 69 13.51 -1.90 32.66
N GLY A 70 13.61 -2.90 31.81
CA GLY A 70 14.06 -4.24 32.19
C GLY A 70 13.05 -5.06 33.00
N LYS A 71 11.83 -4.61 33.13
CA LYS A 71 10.75 -5.29 33.86
C LYS A 71 9.85 -6.09 32.91
N PRO A 72 9.18 -7.16 33.37
CA PRO A 72 8.16 -7.85 32.61
C PRO A 72 7.08 -6.88 32.12
N THR A 73 6.80 -6.89 30.81
CA THR A 73 5.90 -5.93 30.17
C THR A 73 4.95 -6.64 29.24
N VAL A 74 3.64 -6.39 29.41
CA VAL A 74 2.60 -6.83 28.47
C VAL A 74 2.31 -5.72 27.47
N ILE A 75 2.19 -6.08 26.20
CA ILE A 75 1.90 -5.15 25.11
C ILE A 75 0.64 -5.63 24.39
N ASN A 76 -0.29 -4.72 24.16
CA ASN A 76 -1.53 -4.99 23.44
C ASN A 76 -1.77 -3.93 22.36
N ASN A 77 -2.36 -4.34 21.26
CA ASN A 77 -2.86 -3.43 20.24
C ASN A 77 -4.06 -2.64 20.77
N VAL A 78 -4.20 -1.38 20.35
CA VAL A 78 -5.32 -0.51 20.77
C VAL A 78 -6.67 -1.08 20.33
N GLU A 79 -6.78 -1.68 19.16
CA GLU A 79 -8.01 -2.31 18.69
C GLU A 79 -8.39 -3.51 19.56
N THR A 80 -7.42 -4.31 20.03
CA THR A 80 -7.65 -5.37 21.01
C THR A 80 -8.23 -4.80 22.31
N LEU A 81 -7.63 -3.73 22.84
CA LEU A 81 -8.12 -3.09 24.05
C LEU A 81 -9.51 -2.48 23.89
N SER A 82 -9.83 -1.94 22.70
CA SER A 82 -11.15 -1.34 22.44
C SER A 82 -12.28 -2.36 22.36
N ASN A 83 -11.97 -3.63 22.06
CA ASN A 83 -12.96 -4.71 22.03
C ASN A 83 -13.31 -5.25 23.44
N ILE A 84 -12.44 -5.08 24.44
CA ILE A 84 -12.68 -5.61 25.79
C ILE A 84 -13.98 -5.06 26.41
N PRO A 85 -14.27 -3.75 26.40
CA PRO A 85 -15.53 -3.22 26.93
C PRO A 85 -16.75 -3.80 26.20
N LEU A 86 -16.67 -4.01 24.88
CA LEU A 86 -17.76 -4.58 24.09
C LEU A 86 -18.04 -6.01 24.49
N VAL A 87 -17.00 -6.84 24.63
CA VAL A 87 -17.13 -8.23 25.09
C VAL A 87 -17.73 -8.31 26.49
N LEU A 88 -17.31 -7.43 27.41
CA LEU A 88 -17.83 -7.39 28.79
C LEU A 88 -19.27 -6.89 28.87
N ALA A 89 -19.66 -5.93 28.03
CA ALA A 89 -21.01 -5.37 28.00
C ALA A 89 -22.03 -6.24 27.26
N ALA A 90 -21.68 -6.75 26.12
CA ALA A 90 -22.58 -7.54 25.25
C ALA A 90 -22.58 -9.05 25.59
N GLY A 91 -21.52 -9.54 26.20
CA GLY A 91 -21.31 -10.95 26.47
C GLY A 91 -20.55 -11.66 25.35
N LEU A 92 -19.92 -12.76 25.73
CA LEU A 92 -19.03 -13.53 24.84
C LEU A 92 -19.77 -14.14 23.65
N ASP A 93 -20.99 -14.63 23.86
CA ASP A 93 -21.79 -15.28 22.82
C ASP A 93 -22.20 -14.29 21.73
N GLN A 94 -22.61 -13.08 22.12
CA GLN A 94 -22.94 -12.02 21.18
C GLN A 94 -21.70 -11.57 20.39
N TYR A 95 -20.54 -11.44 21.03
CA TYR A 95 -19.29 -11.11 20.34
C TYR A 95 -18.90 -12.21 19.33
N ARG A 96 -19.01 -13.48 19.73
CA ARG A 96 -18.71 -14.64 18.87
C ARG A 96 -19.71 -14.86 17.74
N SER A 97 -20.92 -14.32 17.84
CA SER A 97 -21.92 -14.42 16.77
C SER A 97 -21.56 -13.56 15.54
N LEU A 98 -20.62 -12.62 15.70
CA LEU A 98 -20.08 -11.81 14.61
C LEU A 98 -18.73 -12.37 14.18
N GLY A 99 -18.45 -12.30 12.87
CA GLY A 99 -17.18 -12.74 12.32
C GLY A 99 -17.17 -14.22 11.93
N THR A 100 -15.96 -14.78 11.79
CA THR A 100 -15.76 -16.21 11.52
C THR A 100 -15.42 -16.95 12.81
N HIS A 101 -15.45 -18.28 12.76
CA HIS A 101 -15.12 -19.11 13.92
C HIS A 101 -13.71 -18.79 14.49
N GLU A 102 -12.72 -18.66 13.59
CA GLU A 102 -11.32 -18.40 13.97
C GLU A 102 -11.01 -16.90 14.15
N SER A 103 -11.84 -16.03 13.60
CA SER A 103 -11.70 -14.58 13.71
C SER A 103 -13.04 -13.96 14.10
N PRO A 104 -13.45 -14.07 15.39
CA PRO A 104 -14.72 -13.50 15.85
C PRO A 104 -14.65 -11.98 16.01
N GLY A 105 -15.83 -11.35 15.95
CA GLY A 105 -15.99 -9.91 16.10
C GLY A 105 -15.91 -9.15 14.81
N THR A 106 -15.59 -7.87 14.93
CA THR A 106 -15.54 -6.91 13.83
C THR A 106 -14.13 -6.36 13.59
N LYS A 107 -13.92 -5.78 12.42
CA LYS A 107 -12.68 -5.10 12.04
C LYS A 107 -12.99 -3.75 11.43
N THR A 108 -12.27 -2.72 11.86
CA THR A 108 -12.31 -1.41 11.21
C THR A 108 -11.41 -1.41 10.00
N PHE A 109 -11.95 -1.05 8.83
CA PHE A 109 -11.22 -0.88 7.59
C PHE A 109 -11.15 0.59 7.18
N ALA A 110 -9.97 1.04 6.76
CA ALA A 110 -9.76 2.32 6.11
C ALA A 110 -9.77 2.12 4.59
N VAL A 111 -10.91 2.40 3.96
CA VAL A 111 -11.11 2.23 2.51
C VAL A 111 -10.74 3.50 1.78
N THR A 112 -9.85 3.38 0.80
CA THR A 112 -9.38 4.49 -0.03
C THR A 112 -9.08 4.01 -1.46
N GLY A 113 -8.68 4.93 -2.33
CA GLY A 113 -8.36 4.64 -3.72
C GLY A 113 -9.54 4.92 -4.66
N HIS A 114 -9.74 4.07 -5.66
CA HIS A 114 -10.71 4.31 -6.74
C HIS A 114 -12.10 3.73 -6.43
N VAL A 115 -12.72 4.25 -5.38
CA VAL A 115 -14.10 3.94 -4.96
C VAL A 115 -14.91 5.22 -4.78
N ALA A 116 -16.24 5.10 -4.86
CA ALA A 116 -17.12 6.27 -4.73
C ALA A 116 -17.07 6.87 -3.32
N ASN A 117 -17.06 6.05 -2.28
CA ASN A 117 -17.04 6.48 -0.89
C ASN A 117 -15.76 5.99 -0.21
N THR A 118 -14.91 6.91 0.20
CA THR A 118 -13.71 6.63 0.99
C THR A 118 -13.97 6.94 2.47
N GLY A 119 -13.33 6.21 3.38
CA GLY A 119 -13.47 6.48 4.81
C GLY A 119 -13.20 5.26 5.68
N LEU A 120 -13.58 5.37 6.96
CA LEU A 120 -13.52 4.28 7.91
C LEU A 120 -14.87 3.55 7.93
N ILE A 121 -14.81 2.25 7.83
CA ILE A 121 -15.96 1.36 7.95
C ILE A 121 -15.67 0.27 8.98
N GLU A 122 -16.69 -0.23 9.64
CA GLU A 122 -16.59 -1.39 10.51
C GLU A 122 -17.39 -2.54 9.91
N MET A 123 -16.76 -3.70 9.76
CA MET A 123 -17.34 -4.89 9.15
C MET A 123 -17.05 -6.11 10.01
N PRO A 124 -17.95 -7.12 10.06
CA PRO A 124 -17.63 -8.40 10.66
C PRO A 124 -16.43 -9.04 9.94
N PHE A 125 -15.57 -9.74 10.68
CA PHE A 125 -14.58 -10.61 10.06
C PHE A 125 -15.27 -11.61 9.14
N GLY A 126 -14.65 -11.95 8.00
CA GLY A 126 -15.26 -12.81 7.00
C GLY A 126 -16.09 -12.07 5.95
N SER A 127 -16.37 -10.76 6.14
CA SER A 127 -16.90 -9.94 5.05
C SER A 127 -15.97 -9.98 3.85
N THR A 128 -16.53 -9.91 2.64
CA THR A 128 -15.76 -10.04 1.40
C THR A 128 -15.32 -8.69 0.84
N LEU A 129 -14.27 -8.70 -0.01
CA LEU A 129 -13.90 -7.50 -0.77
C LEU A 129 -15.04 -7.02 -1.66
N ARG A 130 -15.85 -7.94 -2.18
CA ARG A 130 -17.02 -7.60 -3.01
C ARG A 130 -18.01 -6.75 -2.24
N GLU A 131 -18.35 -7.15 -1.03
CA GLU A 131 -19.26 -6.40 -0.16
C GLU A 131 -18.71 -5.03 0.17
N ILE A 132 -17.44 -4.96 0.56
CA ILE A 132 -16.78 -3.69 0.93
C ILE A 132 -16.70 -2.74 -0.28
N VAL A 133 -16.18 -3.20 -1.41
CA VAL A 133 -15.92 -2.34 -2.56
C VAL A 133 -17.20 -1.91 -3.28
N PHE A 134 -18.12 -2.86 -3.51
CA PHE A 134 -19.27 -2.57 -4.39
C PHE A 134 -20.53 -2.17 -3.63
N HIS A 135 -20.74 -2.68 -2.41
CA HIS A 135 -21.94 -2.34 -1.64
C HIS A 135 -21.68 -1.19 -0.68
N VAL A 136 -20.62 -1.27 0.13
CA VAL A 136 -20.36 -0.25 1.17
C VAL A 136 -19.65 0.98 0.58
N ALA A 137 -18.58 0.78 -0.20
CA ALA A 137 -17.84 1.88 -0.80
C ALA A 137 -18.45 2.42 -2.11
N GLY A 138 -19.60 1.90 -2.54
CA GLY A 138 -20.39 2.44 -3.65
C GLY A 138 -19.83 2.16 -5.05
N GLY A 139 -18.94 1.18 -5.18
CA GLY A 139 -18.38 0.74 -6.45
C GLY A 139 -17.16 1.51 -6.92
N MET A 140 -16.69 1.12 -8.11
CA MET A 140 -15.43 1.63 -8.68
C MET A 140 -15.59 3.01 -9.31
N THR A 141 -14.50 3.78 -9.24
CA THR A 141 -14.39 5.08 -9.94
C THR A 141 -13.16 5.13 -10.85
N SER A 142 -13.25 5.97 -11.87
CA SER A 142 -12.11 6.37 -12.70
C SER A 142 -11.22 7.37 -11.98
N ASP A 143 -10.07 7.73 -12.61
CA ASP A 143 -9.11 8.69 -12.03
C ASP A 143 -9.70 10.10 -11.79
N ASP A 144 -10.76 10.45 -12.50
CA ASP A 144 -11.52 11.70 -12.36
C ASP A 144 -12.76 11.56 -11.46
N GLY A 145 -12.90 10.44 -10.74
CA GLY A 145 -13.95 10.20 -9.75
C GLY A 145 -15.31 9.78 -10.32
N LYS A 146 -15.44 9.59 -11.65
CA LYS A 146 -16.70 9.15 -12.25
C LYS A 146 -16.92 7.65 -12.05
N PRO A 147 -18.17 7.19 -11.90
CA PRO A 147 -18.49 5.78 -11.81
C PRO A 147 -17.89 4.97 -12.98
N MET A 148 -17.37 3.80 -12.68
CA MET A 148 -16.72 2.93 -13.65
C MET A 148 -17.28 1.51 -13.53
N ASN A 149 -18.12 1.11 -14.46
CA ASN A 149 -18.54 -0.29 -14.58
C ASN A 149 -17.32 -1.13 -14.98
N ASP A 150 -17.17 -2.32 -14.37
CA ASP A 150 -16.04 -3.23 -14.65
C ASP A 150 -14.65 -2.57 -14.54
N GLY A 151 -14.48 -1.70 -13.56
CA GLY A 151 -13.23 -0.97 -13.32
C GLY A 151 -12.26 -1.63 -12.33
N PHE A 152 -12.65 -2.68 -11.63
CA PHE A 152 -11.86 -3.30 -10.57
C PHE A 152 -10.61 -3.98 -11.12
N LYS A 153 -9.47 -3.69 -10.55
CA LYS A 153 -8.19 -4.34 -10.85
C LYS A 153 -7.66 -5.13 -9.67
N ALA A 154 -7.47 -4.46 -8.55
CA ALA A 154 -6.90 -5.04 -7.35
C ALA A 154 -7.19 -4.21 -6.10
N VAL A 155 -6.93 -4.79 -4.93
CA VAL A 155 -6.87 -4.10 -3.65
C VAL A 155 -5.55 -4.40 -2.98
N GLN A 156 -4.83 -3.39 -2.52
CA GLN A 156 -3.75 -3.57 -1.56
C GLN A 156 -4.37 -3.59 -0.16
N ILE A 157 -4.18 -4.69 0.56
CA ILE A 157 -4.65 -4.87 1.94
C ILE A 157 -3.48 -4.95 2.90
N GLY A 158 -3.67 -4.47 4.14
CA GLY A 158 -2.63 -4.54 5.18
C GLY A 158 -1.53 -3.48 5.06
N GLY A 159 -1.75 -2.44 4.25
CA GLY A 159 -0.80 -1.35 4.06
C GLY A 159 0.51 -1.81 3.39
N PRO A 160 1.65 -1.17 3.72
CA PRO A 160 2.94 -1.46 3.09
C PRO A 160 3.51 -2.83 3.43
N SER A 161 3.00 -3.48 4.48
CA SER A 161 3.41 -4.83 4.89
C SER A 161 2.50 -5.93 4.35
N GLY A 162 1.39 -5.55 3.71
CA GLY A 162 0.38 -6.46 3.20
C GLY A 162 0.64 -6.94 1.79
N GLY A 163 -0.41 -7.43 1.15
CA GLY A 163 -0.36 -7.97 -0.21
C GLY A 163 -1.43 -7.39 -1.12
N CYS A 164 -1.27 -7.67 -2.40
CA CYS A 164 -2.23 -7.30 -3.43
C CYS A 164 -3.21 -8.46 -3.68
N LEU A 165 -4.49 -8.17 -3.66
CA LEU A 165 -5.57 -9.11 -3.97
C LEU A 165 -6.22 -8.72 -5.30
N THR A 166 -6.47 -9.70 -6.15
CA THR A 166 -7.05 -9.52 -7.49
C THR A 166 -8.55 -9.77 -7.53
N ARG A 167 -9.13 -9.72 -8.72
CA ARG A 167 -10.55 -10.06 -8.96
C ARG A 167 -10.93 -11.45 -8.47
N ASP A 168 -10.02 -12.41 -8.56
CA ASP A 168 -10.27 -13.79 -8.12
C ASP A 168 -10.44 -13.92 -6.60
N HIS A 169 -10.01 -12.88 -5.87
CA HIS A 169 -10.12 -12.82 -4.41
C HIS A 169 -11.31 -11.97 -3.92
N LEU A 170 -12.20 -11.52 -4.83
CA LEU A 170 -13.33 -10.66 -4.44
C LEU A 170 -14.26 -11.31 -3.41
N ASP A 171 -14.42 -12.62 -3.48
CA ASP A 171 -15.29 -13.39 -2.59
C ASP A 171 -14.52 -14.10 -1.46
N LEU A 172 -13.22 -13.84 -1.33
CA LEU A 172 -12.40 -14.34 -0.23
C LEU A 172 -12.87 -13.70 1.09
N PRO A 173 -13.15 -14.48 2.14
CA PRO A 173 -13.42 -13.94 3.46
C PRO A 173 -12.21 -13.14 3.99
N LEU A 174 -12.46 -11.94 4.46
CA LEU A 174 -11.41 -11.11 5.06
C LEU A 174 -11.26 -11.48 6.54
N ASP A 175 -10.54 -12.54 6.78
CA ASP A 175 -10.09 -12.97 8.10
C ASP A 175 -8.59 -13.30 8.10
N PHE A 176 -8.02 -13.61 9.27
CA PHE A 176 -6.58 -13.81 9.40
C PHE A 176 -6.09 -15.03 8.63
N ASP A 177 -6.84 -16.12 8.64
CA ASP A 177 -6.41 -17.40 8.06
C ASP A 177 -6.58 -17.40 6.54
N SER A 178 -7.70 -16.93 6.03
CA SER A 178 -7.97 -16.85 4.59
C SER A 178 -6.96 -15.95 3.88
N LEU A 179 -6.63 -14.79 4.46
CA LEU A 179 -5.66 -13.88 3.89
C LEU A 179 -4.24 -14.45 3.92
N LYS A 180 -3.86 -15.15 4.99
CA LYS A 180 -2.56 -15.81 5.09
C LYS A 180 -2.35 -16.86 4.00
N GLN A 181 -3.39 -17.62 3.62
CA GLN A 181 -3.33 -18.63 2.55
C GLN A 181 -2.96 -18.02 1.20
N VAL A 182 -3.41 -16.80 0.92
CA VAL A 182 -3.10 -16.09 -0.34
C VAL A 182 -1.87 -15.18 -0.24
N GLY A 183 -1.13 -15.24 0.88
CA GLY A 183 0.08 -14.44 1.10
C GLY A 183 -0.18 -12.97 1.41
N ALA A 184 -1.39 -12.66 1.87
CA ALA A 184 -1.78 -11.33 2.33
C ALA A 184 -1.96 -11.28 3.86
N MET A 185 -2.19 -10.09 4.41
CA MET A 185 -2.49 -9.89 5.82
C MET A 185 -3.47 -8.72 6.00
N ILE A 186 -4.31 -8.78 7.02
CA ILE A 186 -5.23 -7.68 7.36
C ILE A 186 -4.47 -6.42 7.80
N GLY A 187 -3.40 -6.60 8.58
CA GLY A 187 -2.69 -5.49 9.20
C GLY A 187 -3.62 -4.59 10.02
N SER A 188 -3.50 -3.27 9.83
CA SER A 188 -4.38 -2.28 10.48
C SER A 188 -5.75 -2.09 9.79
N GLY A 189 -6.05 -2.87 8.74
CA GLY A 189 -7.30 -2.74 7.98
C GLY A 189 -7.25 -1.71 6.84
N GLY A 190 -6.06 -1.27 6.42
CA GLY A 190 -5.94 -0.40 5.26
C GLY A 190 -6.29 -1.13 3.97
N LEU A 191 -7.23 -0.58 3.20
CA LEU A 191 -7.66 -1.05 1.89
C LEU A 191 -7.47 0.04 0.85
N VAL A 192 -6.55 -0.18 -0.10
CA VAL A 192 -6.34 0.74 -1.25
C VAL A 192 -6.88 0.07 -2.50
N VAL A 193 -8.04 0.51 -2.95
CA VAL A 193 -8.73 -0.04 -4.12
C VAL A 193 -8.18 0.58 -5.40
N MET A 194 -7.85 -0.24 -6.37
CA MET A 194 -7.19 0.15 -7.61
C MET A 194 -8.04 -0.20 -8.82
N ASN A 195 -8.22 0.77 -9.72
CA ASN A 195 -8.91 0.56 -10.98
C ASN A 195 -7.98 0.04 -12.08
N LYS A 196 -8.55 -0.35 -13.22
CA LYS A 196 -7.82 -0.91 -14.37
C LYS A 196 -6.76 0.04 -14.96
N ASN A 197 -6.83 1.35 -14.67
CA ASN A 197 -5.85 2.33 -15.12
C ASN A 197 -4.65 2.45 -14.17
N THR A 198 -4.59 1.68 -13.08
CA THR A 198 -3.49 1.72 -12.12
C THR A 198 -2.34 0.84 -12.60
N CYS A 199 -1.12 1.38 -12.65
CA CYS A 199 0.10 0.62 -12.95
C CYS A 199 0.59 -0.11 -11.71
N MET A 200 0.65 -1.44 -11.76
CA MET A 200 1.02 -2.25 -10.59
C MET A 200 2.50 -2.15 -10.23
N VAL A 201 3.37 -1.89 -11.20
CA VAL A 201 4.80 -1.60 -10.95
C VAL A 201 4.94 -0.30 -10.15
N SER A 202 4.17 0.73 -10.49
CA SER A 202 4.17 2.01 -9.75
C SER A 202 3.61 1.85 -8.33
N VAL A 203 2.64 0.96 -8.13
CA VAL A 203 2.10 0.62 -6.81
C VAL A 203 3.16 -0.08 -5.96
N ALA A 204 3.83 -1.10 -6.49
CA ALA A 204 4.93 -1.78 -5.80
C ALA A 204 6.04 -0.80 -5.41
N ARG A 205 6.41 0.09 -6.33
CA ARG A 205 7.40 1.15 -6.07
C ARG A 205 6.97 2.09 -4.95
N PHE A 206 5.71 2.50 -4.93
CA PHE A 206 5.16 3.40 -3.90
C PHE A 206 5.31 2.78 -2.50
N PHE A 207 4.90 1.53 -2.32
CA PHE A 207 5.03 0.85 -1.04
C PHE A 207 6.48 0.54 -0.67
N MET A 208 7.32 0.21 -1.65
CA MET A 208 8.75 -0.01 -1.41
C MET A 208 9.45 1.26 -0.95
N ARG A 209 9.11 2.41 -1.53
CA ARG A 209 9.62 3.71 -1.08
C ARG A 209 9.29 3.96 0.39
N PHE A 210 8.03 3.77 0.77
CA PHE A 210 7.61 3.93 2.16
C PHE A 210 8.41 3.03 3.09
N THR A 211 8.53 1.74 2.79
CA THR A 211 9.25 0.81 3.66
C THR A 211 10.75 1.10 3.73
N GLN A 212 11.35 1.59 2.66
CA GLN A 212 12.74 2.02 2.62
C GLN A 212 12.96 3.26 3.50
N GLU A 213 12.09 4.27 3.42
CA GLU A 213 12.14 5.49 4.23
C GLU A 213 11.93 5.20 5.73
N GLU A 214 11.08 4.23 6.07
CA GLU A 214 10.76 3.80 7.45
C GLU A 214 11.72 2.75 8.02
N SER A 215 12.72 2.30 7.27
CA SER A 215 13.72 1.37 7.77
C SER A 215 14.57 1.99 8.87
N CYS A 216 14.66 1.32 10.03
CA CYS A 216 15.53 1.77 11.13
C CYS A 216 17.03 1.68 10.82
N GLY A 217 17.41 1.02 9.71
CA GLY A 217 18.79 0.86 9.25
C GLY A 217 19.61 -0.21 9.96
N LYS A 218 19.05 -0.98 10.90
CA LYS A 218 19.80 -1.95 11.69
C LYS A 218 20.25 -3.18 10.88
N CYS A 219 19.35 -3.80 10.12
CA CYS A 219 19.64 -4.99 9.32
C CYS A 219 20.17 -4.58 7.95
N VAL A 220 21.28 -5.16 7.50
CA VAL A 220 21.85 -4.89 6.18
C VAL A 220 20.84 -5.23 5.08
N LEU A 221 20.23 -6.42 5.12
CA LEU A 221 19.24 -6.83 4.10
C LEU A 221 18.00 -5.94 4.06
N CYS A 222 17.52 -5.41 5.19
CA CYS A 222 16.45 -4.42 5.18
C CYS A 222 16.96 -3.08 4.62
N ARG A 223 18.04 -2.52 5.19
CA ARG A 223 18.55 -1.19 4.83
C ARG A 223 18.96 -1.09 3.37
N GLU A 224 19.85 -1.99 2.93
CA GLU A 224 20.39 -1.95 1.57
C GLU A 224 19.47 -2.67 0.58
N GLY A 225 18.85 -3.78 0.99
CA GLY A 225 17.96 -4.55 0.12
C GLY A 225 16.72 -3.75 -0.31
N THR A 226 16.04 -3.06 0.61
CA THR A 226 14.88 -2.22 0.23
C THR A 226 15.28 -1.06 -0.67
N LYS A 227 16.47 -0.48 -0.45
CA LYS A 227 17.03 0.57 -1.30
C LYS A 227 17.33 0.06 -2.72
N GLN A 228 17.93 -1.11 -2.83
CA GLN A 228 18.21 -1.73 -4.12
C GLN A 228 16.92 -2.14 -4.84
N MET A 229 15.94 -2.73 -4.14
CA MET A 229 14.63 -3.04 -4.71
C MET A 229 13.95 -1.80 -5.25
N LEU A 230 13.99 -0.67 -4.51
CA LEU A 230 13.44 0.61 -4.96
C LEU A 230 14.15 1.09 -6.23
N SER A 231 15.49 1.00 -6.28
CA SER A 231 16.27 1.36 -7.48
C SER A 231 15.91 0.52 -8.70
N LEU A 232 15.75 -0.81 -8.53
CA LEU A 232 15.32 -1.70 -9.62
C LEU A 232 13.91 -1.36 -10.12
N LEU A 233 12.98 -1.02 -9.21
CA LEU A 233 11.64 -0.57 -9.59
C LEU A 233 11.66 0.80 -10.29
N ASP A 234 12.55 1.70 -9.89
CA ASP A 234 12.80 2.97 -10.58
C ASP A 234 13.31 2.70 -12.01
N ASP A 235 14.27 1.77 -12.18
CA ASP A 235 14.78 1.39 -13.49
C ASP A 235 13.69 0.80 -14.40
N ILE A 236 12.79 -0.01 -13.83
CA ILE A 236 11.66 -0.59 -14.59
C ILE A 236 10.73 0.52 -15.11
N ILE A 237 10.28 1.45 -14.25
CA ILE A 237 9.34 2.51 -14.67
C ILE A 237 9.98 3.59 -15.56
N GLU A 238 11.30 3.73 -15.50
CA GLU A 238 12.06 4.67 -16.33
C GLU A 238 12.57 4.05 -17.63
N GLY A 239 12.37 2.73 -17.82
CA GLY A 239 12.72 2.02 -19.05
C GLY A 239 14.19 1.60 -19.14
N ARG A 240 14.98 1.71 -18.07
CA ARG A 240 16.39 1.30 -18.04
C ARG A 240 16.58 -0.19 -17.74
N ALA A 241 15.58 -0.84 -17.13
CA ALA A 241 15.64 -2.24 -16.74
C ALA A 241 15.88 -3.19 -17.93
N THR A 242 16.57 -4.30 -17.67
CA THR A 242 16.74 -5.45 -18.56
C THR A 242 15.88 -6.63 -18.07
N GLU A 243 15.77 -7.71 -18.85
CA GLU A 243 15.02 -8.89 -18.44
C GLU A 243 15.56 -9.51 -17.14
N GLU A 244 16.87 -9.46 -16.97
CA GLU A 244 17.58 -9.91 -15.76
C GLU A 244 17.16 -9.15 -14.50
N THR A 245 16.72 -7.89 -14.67
CA THR A 245 16.24 -7.04 -13.56
C THR A 245 15.08 -7.67 -12.81
N LEU A 246 14.18 -8.39 -13.48
CA LEU A 246 13.03 -9.04 -12.83
C LEU A 246 13.48 -10.20 -11.92
N THR A 247 14.42 -11.01 -12.40
CA THR A 247 14.98 -12.11 -11.62
C THR A 247 15.73 -11.59 -10.39
N ILE A 248 16.58 -10.57 -10.59
CA ILE A 248 17.31 -9.93 -9.49
C ILE A 248 16.34 -9.33 -8.46
N LEU A 249 15.27 -8.67 -8.90
CA LEU A 249 14.27 -8.07 -8.01
C LEU A 249 13.57 -9.15 -7.17
N GLU A 250 13.20 -10.28 -7.76
CA GLU A 250 12.52 -11.39 -7.11
C GLU A 250 13.43 -12.08 -6.10
N ASP A 251 14.66 -12.40 -6.47
CA ASP A 251 15.66 -13.02 -5.59
C ASP A 251 16.02 -12.12 -4.41
N LEU A 252 16.21 -10.83 -4.67
CA LEU A 252 16.48 -9.84 -3.63
C LEU A 252 15.29 -9.69 -2.68
N ALA A 253 14.06 -9.69 -3.19
CA ALA A 253 12.86 -9.64 -2.39
C ALA A 253 12.78 -10.82 -1.42
N ILE A 254 13.06 -12.04 -1.90
CA ILE A 254 13.12 -13.25 -1.06
C ILE A 254 14.24 -13.16 -0.02
N ALA A 255 15.42 -12.67 -0.39
CA ALA A 255 16.53 -12.48 0.53
C ALA A 255 16.21 -11.49 1.64
N VAL A 256 15.59 -10.34 1.31
CA VAL A 256 15.15 -9.33 2.29
C VAL A 256 14.10 -9.90 3.22
N GLN A 257 13.13 -10.65 2.70
CA GLN A 257 12.07 -11.28 3.49
C GLN A 257 12.65 -12.27 4.52
N LYS A 258 13.57 -13.14 4.10
CA LYS A 258 14.14 -14.19 4.95
C LYS A 258 15.21 -13.68 5.93
N GLY A 259 15.99 -12.70 5.54
CA GLY A 259 17.15 -12.26 6.31
C GLY A 259 16.94 -10.99 7.16
N SER A 260 15.77 -10.39 7.13
CA SER A 260 15.45 -9.24 7.98
C SER A 260 15.08 -9.67 9.40
N LEU A 261 15.40 -8.82 10.39
CA LEU A 261 15.17 -9.10 11.80
C LEU A 261 13.71 -8.97 12.23
N CYS A 262 13.07 -7.86 11.89
CA CYS A 262 11.71 -7.51 12.35
C CYS A 262 10.66 -7.61 11.26
N GLY A 263 9.39 -7.47 11.64
CA GLY A 263 8.23 -7.51 10.74
C GLY A 263 8.32 -6.53 9.58
N LEU A 264 8.81 -5.29 9.80
CA LEU A 264 8.95 -4.31 8.72
C LEU A 264 9.79 -4.86 7.56
N GLY A 265 11.01 -5.31 7.84
CA GLY A 265 11.89 -5.83 6.78
C GLY A 265 11.40 -7.16 6.20
N LYS A 266 10.83 -8.05 7.02
CA LYS A 266 10.28 -9.34 6.55
C LYS A 266 9.07 -9.17 5.63
N THR A 267 8.30 -8.12 5.80
CA THR A 267 7.07 -7.89 5.00
C THR A 267 7.24 -6.80 3.93
N ALA A 268 8.32 -6.02 3.99
CA ALA A 268 8.61 -4.99 2.98
C ALA A 268 8.52 -5.48 1.52
N PRO A 269 8.97 -6.71 1.17
CA PRO A 269 8.87 -7.23 -0.18
C PRO A 269 7.46 -7.67 -0.61
N ASN A 270 6.50 -7.83 0.31
CA ASN A 270 5.18 -8.41 -0.01
C ASN A 270 4.43 -7.69 -1.15
N PRO A 271 4.38 -6.34 -1.21
CA PRO A 271 3.75 -5.65 -2.34
C PRO A 271 4.43 -5.95 -3.67
N VAL A 272 5.76 -6.08 -3.68
CA VAL A 272 6.53 -6.43 -4.89
C VAL A 272 6.26 -7.87 -5.30
N LEU A 273 6.38 -8.82 -4.37
CA LEU A 273 6.17 -10.24 -4.65
C LEU A 273 4.73 -10.53 -5.09
N SER A 274 3.73 -9.92 -4.46
CA SER A 274 2.33 -10.11 -4.84
C SER A 274 2.00 -9.48 -6.19
N THR A 275 2.52 -8.30 -6.49
CA THR A 275 2.32 -7.68 -7.81
C THR A 275 3.08 -8.41 -8.92
N LEU A 276 4.28 -8.92 -8.68
CA LEU A 276 5.00 -9.79 -9.61
C LEU A 276 4.23 -11.09 -9.88
N ARG A 277 3.64 -11.69 -8.84
CA ARG A 277 2.87 -12.93 -8.95
C ARG A 277 1.61 -12.75 -9.80
N TYR A 278 0.85 -11.67 -9.58
CA TYR A 278 -0.48 -11.51 -10.19
C TYR A 278 -0.50 -10.62 -11.43
N PHE A 279 0.54 -9.83 -11.68
CA PHE A 279 0.63 -8.86 -12.78
C PHE A 279 1.99 -8.91 -13.47
N ARG A 280 2.53 -10.12 -13.63
CA ARG A 280 3.85 -10.32 -14.26
C ARG A 280 3.89 -9.79 -15.69
N ASP A 281 2.78 -9.90 -16.41
CA ASP A 281 2.61 -9.34 -17.75
C ASP A 281 2.87 -7.83 -17.81
N GLU A 282 2.42 -7.08 -16.78
CA GLU A 282 2.71 -5.65 -16.71
C GLU A 282 4.20 -5.37 -16.50
N TYR A 283 4.88 -6.14 -15.66
CA TYR A 283 6.33 -6.03 -15.46
C TYR A 283 7.08 -6.36 -16.75
N GLU A 284 6.69 -7.42 -17.43
CA GLU A 284 7.30 -7.81 -18.72
C GLU A 284 7.06 -6.75 -19.79
N ALA A 285 5.87 -6.18 -19.87
CA ALA A 285 5.58 -5.07 -20.78
C ALA A 285 6.50 -3.86 -20.54
N HIS A 286 6.76 -3.52 -19.26
CA HIS A 286 7.68 -2.43 -18.91
C HIS A 286 9.13 -2.77 -19.30
N VAL A 287 9.58 -3.99 -19.04
CA VAL A 287 10.97 -4.40 -19.22
C VAL A 287 11.30 -4.76 -20.67
N LYS A 288 10.52 -5.68 -21.27
CA LYS A 288 10.77 -6.19 -22.64
C LYS A 288 10.33 -5.20 -23.71
N HIS A 289 9.12 -4.65 -23.57
CA HIS A 289 8.53 -3.81 -24.61
C HIS A 289 8.72 -2.31 -24.35
N LYS A 290 9.33 -1.93 -23.20
CA LYS A 290 9.50 -0.52 -22.81
C LYS A 290 8.18 0.26 -22.91
N TYR A 291 7.10 -0.36 -22.46
CA TYR A 291 5.73 0.13 -22.56
C TYR A 291 4.98 -0.06 -21.25
N CYS A 292 4.29 0.98 -20.80
CA CYS A 292 3.39 0.92 -19.64
C CYS A 292 1.95 0.70 -20.14
N PRO A 293 1.30 -0.46 -19.86
CA PRO A 293 -0.06 -0.74 -20.34
C PRO A 293 -1.10 0.29 -19.90
N THR A 294 -0.89 0.93 -18.77
CA THR A 294 -1.82 1.95 -18.24
C THR A 294 -1.42 3.40 -18.58
N GLY A 295 -0.29 3.60 -19.26
CA GLY A 295 0.22 4.93 -19.61
C GLY A 295 0.66 5.81 -18.43
N LYS A 296 0.71 5.26 -17.20
CA LYS A 296 1.08 6.04 -16.01
C LYS A 296 2.58 6.33 -15.91
N CYS A 297 3.43 5.46 -16.47
CA CYS A 297 4.88 5.62 -16.46
C CYS A 297 5.30 6.52 -17.63
N LYS A 298 5.43 7.81 -17.38
CA LYS A 298 5.68 8.83 -18.42
C LYS A 298 6.91 8.52 -19.30
N LYS A 299 7.96 7.92 -18.74
CA LYS A 299 9.18 7.55 -19.50
C LYS A 299 8.93 6.43 -20.51
N LEU A 300 7.95 5.56 -20.25
CA LEU A 300 7.57 4.44 -21.11
C LEU A 300 6.40 4.76 -22.05
N THR A 301 5.82 5.94 -21.94
CA THR A 301 4.78 6.40 -22.87
C THR A 301 5.43 6.71 -24.20
N LYS A 302 4.99 6.03 -25.27
CA LYS A 302 5.39 6.36 -26.65
C LYS A 302 4.23 7.08 -27.33
N PHE A 303 4.51 8.19 -27.98
CA PHE A 303 3.56 8.81 -28.89
C PHE A 303 3.94 8.42 -30.31
N TRP A 304 2.97 8.06 -31.12
CA TRP A 304 3.16 7.80 -32.55
C TRP A 304 2.05 8.45 -33.34
N ILE A 305 2.28 8.63 -34.62
CA ILE A 305 1.29 9.16 -35.54
C ILE A 305 0.78 8.01 -36.41
N ASP A 306 -0.54 7.81 -36.40
CA ASP A 306 -1.21 6.87 -37.30
C ASP A 306 -1.17 7.44 -38.72
N GLU A 307 -0.43 6.81 -39.59
CA GLU A 307 -0.20 7.27 -40.97
C GLU A 307 -1.51 7.30 -41.78
N ASN A 308 -2.47 6.41 -41.48
CA ASN A 308 -3.78 6.36 -42.14
C ASN A 308 -4.69 7.53 -41.76
N LEU A 309 -4.55 8.05 -40.56
CA LEU A 309 -5.33 9.17 -40.05
C LEU A 309 -4.64 10.51 -40.25
N CYS A 310 -3.34 10.53 -40.39
CA CYS A 310 -2.56 11.76 -40.54
C CYS A 310 -2.76 12.38 -41.94
N ARG A 311 -3.16 13.63 -41.97
CA ARG A 311 -3.37 14.42 -43.21
C ARG A 311 -2.21 15.39 -43.53
N GLY A 312 -1.12 15.32 -42.78
CA GLY A 312 0.06 16.18 -43.04
C GLY A 312 -0.20 17.68 -42.82
N CYS A 313 -1.09 18.04 -41.90
CA CYS A 313 -1.53 19.43 -41.70
C CYS A 313 -0.51 20.32 -40.96
N THR A 314 0.59 19.79 -40.46
CA THR A 314 1.73 20.45 -39.78
C THR A 314 1.42 21.09 -38.41
N LEU A 315 0.18 21.12 -37.93
CA LEU A 315 -0.17 21.74 -36.65
C LEU A 315 0.62 21.17 -35.45
N CYS A 316 0.82 19.85 -35.44
CA CYS A 316 1.60 19.18 -34.39
C CYS A 316 3.10 19.54 -34.46
N VAL A 317 3.64 19.78 -35.64
CA VAL A 317 5.04 20.22 -35.82
C VAL A 317 5.22 21.61 -35.21
N THR A 318 4.35 22.55 -35.54
CA THR A 318 4.38 23.93 -35.01
C THR A 318 4.19 23.96 -33.49
N LYS A 319 3.38 23.04 -32.94
CA LYS A 319 3.13 22.98 -31.49
C LYS A 319 4.27 22.31 -30.72
N CYS A 320 5.13 21.54 -31.38
CA CYS A 320 6.23 20.83 -30.73
C CYS A 320 7.40 21.78 -30.45
N ALA A 321 7.50 22.29 -29.23
CA ALA A 321 8.53 23.26 -28.82
C ALA A 321 9.98 22.74 -28.96
N ILE A 322 10.17 21.42 -29.06
CA ILE A 322 11.48 20.78 -29.15
C ILE A 322 11.76 20.19 -30.52
N GLY A 323 10.89 20.38 -31.51
CA GLY A 323 11.08 19.89 -32.87
C GLY A 323 11.09 18.36 -33.02
N ALA A 324 10.48 17.61 -32.11
CA ALA A 324 10.47 16.15 -32.15
C ALA A 324 9.52 15.55 -33.19
N ILE A 325 8.79 16.37 -33.97
CA ILE A 325 7.87 15.89 -35.01
C ILE A 325 8.40 16.31 -36.34
N ILE A 326 8.67 15.34 -37.21
CA ILE A 326 9.24 15.53 -38.54
C ILE A 326 8.28 15.03 -39.61
N GLY A 327 8.27 15.69 -40.76
CA GLY A 327 7.43 15.38 -41.93
C GLY A 327 7.16 16.59 -42.79
N GLU A 328 6.73 16.39 -44.00
CA GLU A 328 6.39 17.43 -44.96
C GLU A 328 4.88 17.67 -45.01
N LYS A 329 4.49 18.89 -45.40
CA LYS A 329 3.08 19.25 -45.57
C LYS A 329 2.40 18.32 -46.60
N GLY A 330 1.28 17.75 -46.21
CA GLY A 330 0.54 16.79 -47.06
C GLY A 330 0.98 15.34 -46.95
N GLN A 331 2.05 15.04 -46.19
CA GLN A 331 2.55 13.70 -45.92
C GLN A 331 2.37 13.32 -44.46
N PRO A 332 2.19 12.03 -44.13
CA PRO A 332 2.14 11.60 -42.73
C PRO A 332 3.42 11.97 -41.98
N HIS A 333 3.25 12.57 -40.79
CA HIS A 333 4.37 12.96 -39.93
C HIS A 333 4.82 11.79 -39.05
N LYS A 334 6.04 11.89 -38.52
CA LYS A 334 6.62 10.92 -37.58
C LYS A 334 7.13 11.63 -36.33
N ILE A 335 7.09 10.95 -35.16
CA ILE A 335 7.63 11.47 -33.92
C ILE A 335 8.99 10.82 -33.67
N ASP A 336 10.02 11.64 -33.58
CA ASP A 336 11.33 11.20 -33.11
C ASP A 336 11.25 10.91 -31.61
N GLN A 337 11.33 9.63 -31.25
CA GLN A 337 11.21 9.16 -29.87
C GLN A 337 12.39 9.58 -28.97
N MET A 338 13.56 9.86 -29.58
CA MET A 338 14.73 10.30 -28.85
C MET A 338 14.62 11.78 -28.40
N LEU A 339 13.99 12.60 -29.23
CA LEU A 339 13.77 14.01 -28.93
C LEU A 339 12.47 14.24 -28.13
N CYS A 340 11.47 13.37 -28.27
CA CYS A 340 10.15 13.56 -27.71
C CYS A 340 10.15 13.59 -26.18
N ARG A 341 9.77 14.73 -25.57
CA ARG A 341 9.58 14.90 -24.10
C ARG A 341 8.25 14.36 -23.58
N LYS A 342 7.44 13.77 -24.44
CA LYS A 342 6.16 13.12 -24.08
C LYS A 342 5.17 14.05 -23.34
N CYS A 343 5.15 15.33 -23.70
CA CYS A 343 4.32 16.35 -23.06
C CYS A 343 2.84 16.31 -23.47
N GLY A 344 2.48 15.65 -24.58
CA GLY A 344 1.11 15.51 -25.07
C GLY A 344 0.58 16.72 -25.88
N ALA A 345 1.26 17.86 -25.93
CA ALA A 345 0.77 19.07 -26.60
C ALA A 345 0.39 18.88 -28.08
N CYS A 346 1.03 17.93 -28.76
CA CYS A 346 0.70 17.60 -30.16
C CYS A 346 -0.64 16.86 -30.28
N ILE A 347 -1.07 16.11 -29.27
CA ILE A 347 -2.35 15.39 -29.25
C ILE A 347 -3.50 16.39 -29.21
N GLU A 348 -3.38 17.42 -28.38
CA GLU A 348 -4.41 18.46 -28.17
C GLU A 348 -4.75 19.22 -29.46
N VAL A 349 -3.76 19.41 -30.33
CA VAL A 349 -3.95 20.19 -31.58
C VAL A 349 -4.28 19.31 -32.79
N CYS A 350 -4.24 17.98 -32.67
CA CYS A 350 -4.48 17.08 -33.78
C CYS A 350 -5.98 16.92 -34.06
N LYS A 351 -6.53 17.71 -34.98
CA LYS A 351 -7.95 17.64 -35.41
C LYS A 351 -8.36 16.28 -35.97
N PHE A 352 -7.42 15.50 -36.48
CA PHE A 352 -7.67 14.19 -37.07
C PHE A 352 -7.49 13.04 -36.08
N GLN A 353 -7.18 13.35 -34.81
CA GLN A 353 -6.90 12.36 -33.77
C GLN A 353 -5.87 11.28 -34.23
N ALA A 354 -4.96 11.68 -35.12
CA ALA A 354 -3.96 10.78 -35.68
C ALA A 354 -2.80 10.49 -34.70
N ILE A 355 -2.62 11.33 -33.67
CA ILE A 355 -1.55 11.13 -32.69
C ILE A 355 -2.07 10.25 -31.57
N LYS A 356 -1.46 9.08 -31.45
CA LYS A 356 -1.78 8.05 -30.48
C LYS A 356 -0.67 7.95 -29.44
N GLY A 357 -1.01 7.46 -28.24
CA GLY A 357 -0.06 7.28 -27.14
C GLY A 357 -0.59 7.88 -25.85
N GLY A 358 -0.08 7.41 -24.71
CA GLY A 358 -0.48 7.90 -23.38
C GLY A 358 -1.65 7.18 -22.76
N LYS A 359 -2.68 6.81 -23.46
CA LYS A 359 -3.73 5.85 -23.09
C LYS A 359 -4.15 5.12 -24.36
N SER A 360 -3.94 3.82 -24.42
CA SER A 360 -4.70 2.97 -25.33
C SER A 360 -6.11 2.78 -24.77
#